data_f8ce631ea0f8057e0ef17316077e0674
#
_entry.id   f8ce631ea0f8057e0ef17316077e0674
#
_cell.length_a   1.000
_cell.length_b   1.000
_cell.length_c   1.000
_cell.angle_alpha   90.00
_cell.angle_beta   90.00
_cell.angle_gamma   90.00
#
_symmetry.space_group_name_H-M   'P 1'
#
loop_
_entity.id
_entity.type
_entity.pdbx_description
1 polymer ?
#
loop_
_entity_poly.entity_id
_entity_poly.type
_entity_poly.pdbx_seq_one_letter_code
_entity_poly.pdbx_strand_id
1 'polypeptide(L)'
;NKKYGWKTELTVGSKRIRRDKFYNFFESGQVYNRCCYDCNYREYMCSDIRLGDFWGKKSNKGISKVIINSEKGLNLFNSIKDKIIFKEENISECFVHQQKKNVAFPLKRYAIINELKSDKKSLTKISNKYCKKIVKDSNFRKKFYGLYKFLQNRQ
;
A
#
# COMPACT_ATOMS: atom_id res chain seq x y z
N ASN A 1 -5.94 -0.61 11.50
CA ASN A 1 -6.19 -0.20 12.86
C ASN A 1 -4.87 0.06 13.60
N LYS A 2 -4.60 1.34 13.97
CA LYS A 2 -3.36 1.79 14.65
C LYS A 2 -3.07 1.05 15.97
N LYS A 3 -4.10 0.61 16.70
CA LYS A 3 -3.98 -0.14 17.96
C LYS A 3 -3.17 -1.44 17.82
N TYR A 4 -3.09 -1.99 16.62
CA TYR A 4 -2.43 -3.27 16.34
C TYR A 4 -1.20 -3.15 15.44
N GLY A 5 -0.63 -1.96 15.33
CA GLY A 5 0.62 -1.75 14.60
C GLY A 5 0.53 -2.09 13.11
N TRP A 6 -0.43 -1.53 12.38
CA TRP A 6 -0.63 -1.75 10.93
C TRP A 6 -0.95 -3.20 10.54
N LYS A 7 -1.42 -4.02 11.48
CA LYS A 7 -1.91 -5.35 11.15
C LYS A 7 -3.25 -5.24 10.44
N THR A 8 -3.37 -5.91 9.30
CA THR A 8 -4.59 -5.99 8.52
C THR A 8 -5.70 -6.64 9.35
N GLU A 9 -6.73 -5.88 9.68
CA GLU A 9 -7.88 -6.33 10.45
C GLU A 9 -9.15 -5.86 9.76
N LEU A 10 -10.05 -6.80 9.49
CA LEU A 10 -11.40 -6.54 9.00
C LEU A 10 -12.36 -6.57 10.19
N THR A 11 -13.17 -5.52 10.32
CA THR A 11 -14.23 -5.46 11.35
C THR A 11 -15.58 -5.46 10.66
N VAL A 12 -16.44 -6.41 11.03
CA VAL A 12 -17.82 -6.52 10.54
C VAL A 12 -18.73 -6.65 11.77
N GLY A 13 -19.48 -5.59 12.07
CA GLY A 13 -20.21 -5.48 13.34
C GLY A 13 -19.23 -5.60 14.53
N SER A 14 -19.52 -6.49 15.46
CA SER A 14 -18.65 -6.78 16.62
C SER A 14 -17.50 -7.75 16.32
N LYS A 15 -17.54 -8.46 15.18
CA LYS A 15 -16.57 -9.49 14.81
C LYS A 15 -15.31 -8.85 14.22
N ARG A 16 -14.14 -9.27 14.75
CA ARG A 16 -12.81 -8.85 14.25
C ARG A 16 -12.09 -10.04 13.65
N ILE A 17 -11.67 -9.90 12.41
CA ILE A 17 -10.97 -10.94 11.63
C ILE A 17 -9.59 -10.40 11.28
N ARG A 18 -8.55 -11.05 11.80
CA ARG A 18 -7.15 -10.68 11.48
C ARG A 18 -6.66 -11.48 10.29
N ARG A 19 -5.91 -10.83 9.39
CA ARG A 19 -5.31 -11.44 8.20
C ARG A 19 -6.36 -12.16 7.35
N ASP A 20 -7.51 -11.52 7.15
CA ASP A 20 -8.53 -12.05 6.26
C ASP A 20 -7.97 -12.31 4.86
N LYS A 21 -8.50 -13.33 4.19
CA LYS A 21 -8.03 -13.71 2.85
C LYS A 21 -8.31 -12.67 1.79
N PHE A 22 -9.22 -11.75 2.04
CA PHE A 22 -9.43 -10.56 1.22
C PHE A 22 -8.14 -9.76 1.02
N TYR A 23 -7.33 -9.59 2.06
CA TYR A 23 -6.05 -8.87 1.96
C TYR A 23 -5.04 -9.54 1.03
N ASN A 24 -5.09 -10.87 0.86
CA ASN A 24 -4.25 -11.53 -0.12
C ASN A 24 -4.56 -11.08 -1.55
N PHE A 25 -5.83 -10.84 -1.89
CA PHE A 25 -6.22 -10.29 -3.19
C PHE A 25 -5.71 -8.86 -3.36
N PHE A 26 -5.86 -8.03 -2.34
CA PHE A 26 -5.34 -6.66 -2.34
C PHE A 26 -3.81 -6.62 -2.45
N GLU A 27 -3.10 -7.36 -1.59
CA GLU A 27 -1.63 -7.34 -1.55
C GLU A 27 -1.00 -8.01 -2.79
N SER A 28 -1.67 -8.98 -3.40
CA SER A 28 -1.15 -9.66 -4.59
C SER A 28 -1.26 -8.84 -5.88
N GLY A 29 -2.10 -7.80 -5.90
CA GLY A 29 -2.35 -7.00 -7.09
C GLY A 29 -3.11 -7.73 -8.20
N GLN A 30 -3.69 -8.92 -7.92
CA GLN A 30 -4.32 -9.76 -8.95
C GLN A 30 -5.71 -9.31 -9.39
N VAL A 31 -6.39 -8.51 -8.56
CA VAL A 31 -7.80 -8.12 -8.78
C VAL A 31 -8.04 -6.62 -8.61
N TYR A 32 -7.04 -5.79 -8.84
CA TYR A 32 -7.23 -4.35 -8.85
C TYR A 32 -8.26 -3.95 -9.91
N ASN A 33 -8.83 -2.76 -9.77
CA ASN A 33 -9.60 -2.17 -10.84
C ASN A 33 -8.73 -2.07 -12.11
N ARG A 34 -9.34 -2.24 -13.28
CA ARG A 34 -8.61 -2.26 -14.56
C ARG A 34 -7.76 -1.00 -14.75
N CYS A 35 -8.29 0.17 -14.40
CA CYS A 35 -7.56 1.43 -14.48
C CYS A 35 -6.33 1.52 -13.56
N CYS A 36 -6.20 0.64 -12.54
CA CYS A 36 -5.03 0.64 -11.68
C CYS A 36 -3.79 0.00 -12.32
N TYR A 37 -3.96 -0.78 -13.37
CA TYR A 37 -2.85 -1.40 -14.10
C TYR A 37 -2.26 -0.49 -15.17
N ASP A 38 -3.04 0.52 -15.59
CA ASP A 38 -2.66 1.53 -16.56
C ASP A 38 -3.02 2.92 -16.03
N CYS A 39 -2.47 3.26 -14.87
CA CYS A 39 -2.81 4.47 -14.13
C CYS A 39 -1.87 5.61 -14.51
N ASN A 40 -2.36 6.59 -15.23
CA ASN A 40 -1.59 7.78 -15.61
C ASN A 40 -1.22 8.66 -14.39
N TYR A 41 -1.99 8.58 -13.29
CA TYR A 41 -1.75 9.39 -12.09
C TYR A 41 -0.72 8.81 -11.14
N ARG A 42 -0.14 7.66 -11.44
CA ARG A 42 0.85 7.02 -10.55
C ARG A 42 2.21 7.71 -10.60
N GLU A 43 2.63 8.06 -11.80
CA GLU A 43 3.91 8.71 -12.06
C GLU A 43 3.76 10.24 -12.16
N TYR A 44 2.65 10.72 -12.70
CA TYR A 44 2.39 12.16 -12.86
C TYR A 44 1.82 12.78 -11.59
N MET A 45 2.43 13.87 -11.18
CA MET A 45 1.97 14.67 -10.05
C MET A 45 1.02 15.76 -10.54
N CYS A 46 -0.19 15.37 -10.94
CA CYS A 46 -1.21 16.28 -11.46
C CYS A 46 -2.05 16.97 -10.37
N SER A 47 -1.78 16.70 -9.09
CA SER A 47 -2.44 17.35 -7.95
C SER A 47 -1.54 18.40 -7.31
N ASP A 48 -2.10 19.49 -6.79
CA ASP A 48 -1.35 20.50 -6.06
C ASP A 48 -0.68 19.93 -4.80
N ILE A 49 -1.36 19.01 -4.11
CA ILE A 49 -0.86 18.30 -2.93
C ILE A 49 -1.17 16.81 -3.08
N ARG A 50 -0.20 15.96 -2.78
CA ARG A 50 -0.37 14.50 -2.68
C ARG A 50 -0.19 14.05 -1.24
N LEU A 51 -1.19 13.36 -0.73
CA LEU A 51 -1.18 12.77 0.61
C LEU A 51 -0.95 11.25 0.54
N GLY A 52 -0.37 10.69 1.58
CA GLY A 52 -0.21 9.23 1.69
C GLY A 52 0.42 8.80 3.00
N ASP A 53 0.53 7.50 3.19
CA ASP A 53 1.25 6.94 4.33
C ASP A 53 2.76 7.06 4.10
N PHE A 54 3.50 7.42 5.14
CA PHE A 54 4.96 7.43 5.14
C PHE A 54 5.48 6.11 5.72
N TRP A 55 6.26 5.39 4.91
CA TRP A 55 6.79 4.07 5.27
C TRP A 55 8.29 4.08 5.58
N GLY A 56 8.96 5.25 5.44
CA GLY A 56 10.41 5.39 5.62
C GLY A 56 10.88 5.17 7.05
N LYS A 57 10.10 5.57 8.03
CA LYS A 57 10.42 5.45 9.46
C LYS A 57 9.28 4.78 10.23
N LYS A 58 9.65 4.02 11.24
CA LYS A 58 8.65 3.39 12.12
C LYS A 58 8.09 4.44 13.10
N SER A 59 6.78 4.47 13.23
CA SER A 59 6.08 5.26 14.24
C SER A 59 4.86 4.50 14.76
N ASN A 60 4.67 4.49 16.07
CA ASN A 60 3.50 3.86 16.68
C ASN A 60 2.20 4.61 16.39
N LYS A 61 2.29 5.91 16.12
CA LYS A 61 1.14 6.76 15.77
C LYS A 61 0.87 6.82 14.26
N GLY A 62 1.79 6.33 13.44
CA GLY A 62 1.81 6.53 12.00
C GLY A 62 2.29 7.92 11.64
N ILE A 63 2.79 8.07 10.42
CA ILE A 63 3.24 9.33 9.84
C ILE A 63 2.54 9.47 8.51
N SER A 64 1.92 10.61 8.26
CA SER A 64 1.39 10.96 6.95
C SER A 64 2.46 11.68 6.16
N LYS A 65 2.54 11.38 4.88
CA LYS A 65 3.38 12.05 3.93
C LYS A 65 2.57 13.12 3.20
N VAL A 66 3.16 14.29 3.02
CA VAL A 66 2.64 15.37 2.19
C VAL A 66 3.69 15.70 1.13
N ILE A 67 3.31 15.67 -0.13
CA ILE A 67 4.14 16.10 -1.25
C ILE A 67 3.44 17.29 -1.88
N ILE A 68 4.14 18.42 -1.97
CA ILE A 68 3.64 19.65 -2.56
C ILE A 68 4.19 19.74 -3.99
N ASN A 69 3.29 19.87 -4.97
CA ASN A 69 3.64 19.80 -6.38
C ASN A 69 3.46 21.13 -7.12
N SER A 70 2.82 22.10 -6.49
CA SER A 70 2.57 23.42 -7.10
C SER A 70 2.66 24.54 -6.09
N GLU A 71 2.77 25.77 -6.58
CA GLU A 71 2.72 26.99 -5.76
C GLU A 71 1.40 27.11 -4.99
N LYS A 72 0.28 26.78 -5.64
CA LYS A 72 -1.03 26.75 -4.98
C LYS A 72 -1.06 25.76 -3.82
N GLY A 73 -0.45 24.58 -3.99
CA GLY A 73 -0.28 23.61 -2.91
C GLY A 73 0.58 24.14 -1.78
N LEU A 74 1.66 24.85 -2.10
CA LEU A 74 2.54 25.46 -1.11
C LEU A 74 1.81 26.54 -0.31
N ASN A 75 1.03 27.40 -0.97
CA ASN A 75 0.23 28.42 -0.32
C ASN A 75 -0.79 27.82 0.65
N LEU A 76 -1.48 26.74 0.22
CA LEU A 76 -2.40 26.01 1.09
C LEU A 76 -1.67 25.37 2.29
N PHE A 77 -0.52 24.75 2.07
CA PHE A 77 0.28 24.18 3.16
C PHE A 77 0.72 25.27 4.15
N ASN A 78 1.20 26.39 3.66
CA ASN A 78 1.65 27.52 4.50
C ASN A 78 0.51 28.09 5.36
N SER A 79 -0.74 28.07 4.88
CA SER A 79 -1.89 28.57 5.63
C SER A 79 -2.25 27.68 6.85
N ILE A 80 -1.75 26.45 6.90
CA ILE A 80 -2.06 25.49 7.97
C ILE A 80 -0.82 25.01 8.73
N LYS A 81 0.39 25.36 8.31
CA LYS A 81 1.64 24.82 8.87
C LYS A 81 1.75 24.97 10.38
N ASP A 82 1.21 26.07 10.93
CA ASP A 82 1.27 26.36 12.37
C ASP A 82 0.29 25.47 13.19
N LYS A 83 -0.63 24.79 12.52
CA LYS A 83 -1.62 23.87 13.13
C LYS A 83 -1.21 22.41 13.06
N ILE A 84 -0.07 22.11 12.45
CA ILE A 84 0.40 20.73 12.25
C ILE A 84 1.85 20.59 12.71
N ILE A 85 2.20 19.39 13.15
CA ILE A 85 3.59 19.04 13.44
C ILE A 85 4.15 18.37 12.19
N PHE A 86 5.13 18.98 11.55
CA PHE A 86 5.75 18.41 10.36
C PHE A 86 7.27 18.46 10.42
N LYS A 87 7.89 17.68 9.58
CA LYS A 87 9.32 17.66 9.33
C LYS A 87 9.55 17.49 7.85
N GLU A 88 10.44 18.27 7.28
CA GLU A 88 10.90 18.08 5.92
C GLU A 88 11.73 16.79 5.81
N GLU A 89 11.55 16.08 4.73
CA GLU A 89 12.22 14.82 4.47
C GLU A 89 12.62 14.73 2.99
N ASN A 90 13.66 13.96 2.68
CA ASN A 90 14.09 13.76 1.31
C ASN A 90 12.98 13.05 0.51
N ILE A 91 12.74 13.50 -0.73
CA ILE A 91 11.71 12.95 -1.60
C ILE A 91 11.91 11.45 -1.87
N SER A 92 13.14 10.96 -1.91
CA SER A 92 13.43 9.53 -2.06
C SER A 92 12.87 8.69 -0.91
N GLU A 93 12.91 9.21 0.32
CA GLU A 93 12.34 8.55 1.50
C GLU A 93 10.81 8.53 1.47
N CYS A 94 10.20 9.53 0.85
CA CYS A 94 8.75 9.60 0.68
C CYS A 94 8.19 8.47 -0.21
N PHE A 95 9.01 7.86 -1.05
CA PHE A 95 8.62 6.77 -1.95
C PHE A 95 9.04 5.38 -1.49
N VAL A 96 9.60 5.24 -0.29
CA VAL A 96 9.92 3.93 0.28
C VAL A 96 8.65 3.09 0.38
N HIS A 97 8.71 1.86 -0.15
CA HIS A 97 7.59 0.91 -0.22
C HIS A 97 6.31 1.43 -0.93
N GLN A 98 6.40 2.53 -1.67
CA GLN A 98 5.31 3.01 -2.52
C GLN A 98 5.40 2.36 -3.90
N GLN A 99 4.25 2.17 -4.53
CA GLN A 99 4.23 1.76 -5.93
C GLN A 99 4.61 2.95 -6.82
N LYS A 100 5.82 2.90 -7.39
CA LYS A 100 6.32 3.92 -8.31
C LYS A 100 5.86 3.69 -9.75
N LYS A 101 5.63 2.41 -10.13
CA LYS A 101 5.22 1.99 -11.48
C LYS A 101 3.91 1.22 -11.42
N ASN A 102 3.22 1.19 -12.54
CA ASN A 102 2.03 0.37 -12.68
C ASN A 102 2.37 -1.12 -12.50
N VAL A 103 1.47 -1.84 -11.85
CA VAL A 103 1.57 -3.30 -11.74
C VAL A 103 1.19 -3.90 -13.08
N ALA A 104 1.97 -4.89 -13.56
CA ALA A 104 1.63 -5.60 -14.78
C ALA A 104 0.23 -6.22 -14.71
N PHE A 105 -0.51 -6.17 -15.82
CA PHE A 105 -1.86 -6.75 -15.88
C PHE A 105 -1.77 -8.27 -15.66
N PRO A 106 -2.47 -8.85 -14.67
CA PRO A 106 -2.33 -10.26 -14.36
C PRO A 106 -3.06 -11.14 -15.36
N LEU A 107 -2.37 -12.10 -15.95
CA LEU A 107 -2.95 -13.03 -16.91
C LEU A 107 -4.15 -13.84 -16.35
N LYS A 108 -4.14 -14.10 -15.03
CA LYS A 108 -5.18 -14.88 -14.35
C LYS A 108 -6.34 -14.06 -13.81
N ARG A 109 -6.32 -12.71 -14.00
CA ARG A 109 -7.32 -11.81 -13.44
C ARG A 109 -8.76 -12.21 -13.77
N TYR A 110 -9.04 -12.52 -15.02
CA TYR A 110 -10.39 -12.90 -15.45
C TYR A 110 -10.83 -14.22 -14.84
N ALA A 111 -9.94 -15.21 -14.75
CA ALA A 111 -10.24 -16.49 -14.10
C ALA A 111 -10.57 -16.30 -12.61
N ILE A 112 -9.81 -15.43 -11.92
CA ILE A 112 -10.07 -15.11 -10.50
C ILE A 112 -11.44 -14.45 -10.34
N ILE A 113 -11.74 -13.43 -11.17
CA ILE A 113 -13.01 -12.71 -11.08
C ILE A 113 -14.19 -13.65 -11.38
N ASN A 114 -14.07 -14.52 -12.36
CA ASN A 114 -15.11 -15.50 -12.69
C ASN A 114 -15.33 -16.50 -11.54
N GLU A 115 -14.26 -17.00 -10.92
CA GLU A 115 -14.41 -17.88 -9.75
C GLU A 115 -15.05 -17.14 -8.55
N LEU A 116 -14.70 -15.85 -8.33
CA LEU A 116 -15.30 -15.03 -7.27
C LEU A 116 -16.80 -14.78 -7.52
N LYS A 117 -17.19 -14.54 -8.77
CA LYS A 117 -18.59 -14.30 -9.15
C LYS A 117 -19.45 -15.56 -9.13
N SER A 118 -18.86 -16.73 -9.36
CA SER A 118 -19.60 -17.99 -9.45
C SER A 118 -20.12 -18.48 -8.10
N ASP A 119 -19.58 -17.98 -6.99
CA ASP A 119 -19.89 -18.36 -5.60
C ASP A 119 -19.78 -19.88 -5.30
N LYS A 120 -19.19 -20.65 -6.22
CA LYS A 120 -18.99 -22.10 -6.09
C LYS A 120 -17.85 -22.48 -5.15
N LYS A 121 -16.94 -21.54 -4.85
CA LYS A 121 -15.76 -21.76 -4.03
C LYS A 121 -15.62 -20.67 -2.97
N SER A 122 -15.22 -21.06 -1.76
CA SER A 122 -14.94 -20.09 -0.72
C SER A 122 -13.78 -19.16 -1.10
N LEU A 123 -13.84 -17.91 -0.62
CA LEU A 123 -12.78 -16.92 -0.77
C LEU A 123 -11.40 -17.47 -0.42
N THR A 124 -11.32 -18.29 0.64
CA THR A 124 -10.08 -18.94 1.08
C THR A 124 -9.50 -19.87 0.02
N LYS A 125 -10.32 -20.69 -0.64
CA LYS A 125 -9.87 -21.61 -1.70
C LYS A 125 -9.32 -20.83 -2.90
N ILE A 126 -10.02 -19.78 -3.34
CA ILE A 126 -9.61 -18.94 -4.46
C ILE A 126 -8.32 -18.17 -4.11
N SER A 127 -8.25 -17.56 -2.92
CA SER A 127 -7.07 -16.86 -2.45
C SER A 127 -5.83 -17.77 -2.38
N ASN A 128 -5.97 -18.97 -1.85
CA ASN A 128 -4.87 -19.93 -1.77
C ASN A 128 -4.37 -20.36 -3.17
N LYS A 129 -5.30 -20.55 -4.11
CA LYS A 129 -4.97 -20.93 -5.48
C LYS A 129 -4.17 -19.86 -6.23
N TYR A 130 -4.58 -18.60 -6.12
CA TYR A 130 -4.07 -17.54 -6.99
C TYR A 130 -3.15 -16.54 -6.30
N CYS A 131 -3.33 -16.28 -5.01
CA CYS A 131 -2.69 -15.15 -4.33
C CYS A 131 -1.64 -15.57 -3.28
N LYS A 132 -1.81 -16.73 -2.63
CA LYS A 132 -1.00 -17.13 -1.47
C LYS A 132 0.50 -17.15 -1.76
N LYS A 133 0.92 -17.71 -2.90
CA LYS A 133 2.34 -17.76 -3.28
C LYS A 133 2.91 -16.36 -3.49
N ILE A 134 2.19 -15.51 -4.22
CA ILE A 134 2.61 -14.14 -4.53
C ILE A 134 2.82 -13.33 -3.25
N VAL A 135 1.88 -13.42 -2.32
CA VAL A 135 1.96 -12.71 -1.02
C VAL A 135 3.12 -13.25 -0.18
N LYS A 136 3.32 -14.58 -0.16
CA LYS A 136 4.45 -15.20 0.54
C LYS A 136 5.79 -14.73 -0.01
N ASP A 137 5.96 -14.73 -1.33
CA ASP A 137 7.19 -14.31 -1.99
C ASP A 137 7.47 -12.81 -1.77
N SER A 138 6.44 -11.97 -1.80
CA SER A 138 6.54 -10.55 -1.48
C SER A 138 6.99 -10.33 -0.03
N ASN A 139 6.41 -11.06 0.93
CA ASN A 139 6.78 -10.95 2.34
C ASN A 139 8.19 -11.45 2.61
N PHE A 140 8.64 -12.49 1.92
CA PHE A 140 10.00 -13.00 1.98
C PHE A 140 10.99 -11.94 1.49
N ARG A 141 10.75 -11.33 0.32
CA ARG A 141 11.59 -10.23 -0.21
C ARG A 141 11.66 -9.03 0.74
N LYS A 142 10.53 -8.62 1.35
CA LYS A 142 10.49 -7.54 2.34
C LYS A 142 11.37 -7.85 3.55
N LYS A 143 11.39 -9.11 4.02
CA LYS A 143 12.21 -9.54 5.15
C LYS A 143 13.70 -9.47 4.83
N PHE A 144 14.11 -9.91 3.65
CA PHE A 144 15.51 -9.83 3.18
C PHE A 144 15.95 -8.39 2.96
N TYR A 145 15.10 -7.54 2.39
CA TYR A 145 15.41 -6.12 2.22
C TYR A 145 15.59 -5.40 3.57
N GLY A 146 14.78 -5.73 4.56
CA GLY A 146 14.94 -5.21 5.92
C GLY A 146 16.26 -5.65 6.57
N LEU A 147 16.69 -6.90 6.35
CA LEU A 147 17.97 -7.42 6.81
C LEU A 147 19.15 -6.72 6.11
N TYR A 148 19.06 -6.54 4.81
CA TYR A 148 20.07 -5.82 4.02
C TYR A 148 20.26 -4.37 4.48
N LYS A 149 19.18 -3.61 4.69
CA LYS A 149 19.25 -2.26 5.27
C LYS A 149 19.84 -2.24 6.69
N PHE A 150 19.51 -3.23 7.50
CA PHE A 150 20.06 -3.35 8.85
C PHE A 150 21.58 -3.56 8.84
N LEU A 151 22.09 -4.35 7.90
CA LEU A 151 23.53 -4.60 7.75
C LEU A 151 24.28 -3.38 7.21
N GLN A 152 23.69 -2.61 6.28
CA GLN A 152 24.31 -1.38 5.74
C GLN A 152 24.39 -0.24 6.78
N ASN A 153 23.47 -0.17 7.74
CA ASN A 153 23.48 0.87 8.78
C ASN A 153 24.45 0.54 9.94
N ARG A 154 25.22 -0.53 9.87
CA ARG A 154 26.24 -0.91 10.85
C ARG A 154 27.68 -0.69 10.35
N GLN A 155 27.87 -0.19 9.13
CA GLN A 155 29.12 0.32 8.60
C GLN A 155 29.13 1.85 8.69
#